data_bfc4876656f9a2b3c339a8ce3f325033
#
_entry.id   bfc4876656f9a2b3c339a8ce3f325033
#
_cell.length_a   1.000
_cell.length_b   1.000
_cell.length_c   1.000
_cell.angle_alpha   90.00
_cell.angle_beta   90.00
_cell.angle_gamma   90.00
#
_symmetry.space_group_name_H-M   'P 1'
#
loop_
_entity.id
_entity.type
_entity.pdbx_description
1 polymer ?
#
loop_
_entity_poly.entity_id
_entity_poly.type
_entity_poly.pdbx_seq_one_letter_code
_entity_poly.pdbx_strand_id
1 'polypeptide(L)'
;ISQRAAAKDLGISQALLSHYENGVREPGLAFVTKACNYYNVSADFLLGRTLSRDGTTIAAEELYDYSTEKDNVLHGSIMATLNKKLLVNSIGVLFDLLGKTGRKEAINAAADYLGTAVYKMFRHLYRADGSKNEDFFSVPARQFMAGVATADMICTEAQYVDALAAHVKEKGNFPPMHNDALMENYPGLYQSLLQIIHNTGERVNRRMEIQNQK
;
A
#
# COMPACT_ATOMS: atom_id res chain seq x y z
N ILE A 1 11.72 22.55 14.31
CA ILE A 1 10.86 23.73 14.06
C ILE A 1 9.60 23.53 14.89
N SER A 2 9.11 24.59 15.59
CA SER A 2 7.85 24.44 16.33
C SER A 2 6.65 24.45 15.37
N GLN A 3 5.61 23.68 15.68
CA GLN A 3 4.36 23.63 14.88
C GLN A 3 3.77 25.02 14.62
N ARG A 4 3.85 25.91 15.62
CA ARG A 4 3.36 27.30 15.50
C ARG A 4 4.16 28.13 14.49
N ALA A 5 5.49 27.97 14.45
CA ALA A 5 6.34 28.65 13.48
C ALA A 5 6.09 28.10 12.07
N ALA A 6 6.07 26.80 11.92
CA ALA A 6 5.79 26.15 10.62
C ALA A 6 4.41 26.55 10.08
N ALA A 7 3.37 26.56 10.90
CA ALA A 7 2.03 26.98 10.48
C ALA A 7 2.00 28.41 9.96
N LYS A 8 2.69 29.32 10.67
CA LYS A 8 2.81 30.74 10.26
C LYS A 8 3.48 30.86 8.89
N ASP A 9 4.59 30.18 8.69
CA ASP A 9 5.39 30.25 7.45
C ASP A 9 4.65 29.57 6.27
N LEU A 10 3.91 28.50 6.55
CA LEU A 10 3.06 27.82 5.57
C LEU A 10 1.74 28.56 5.28
N GLY A 11 1.43 29.64 6.03
CA GLY A 11 0.23 30.47 5.83
C GLY A 11 -1.08 29.79 6.22
N ILE A 12 -1.05 28.90 7.23
CA ILE A 12 -2.22 28.23 7.78
C ILE A 12 -2.30 28.39 9.30
N SER A 13 -3.44 28.04 9.90
CA SER A 13 -3.57 28.02 11.36
C SER A 13 -2.81 26.83 11.97
N GLN A 14 -2.31 27.00 13.20
CA GLN A 14 -1.67 25.90 13.93
C GLN A 14 -2.62 24.71 14.12
N ALA A 15 -3.90 24.95 14.36
CA ALA A 15 -4.91 23.90 14.50
C ALA A 15 -5.06 23.10 13.20
N LEU A 16 -5.05 23.75 12.04
CA LEU A 16 -5.12 23.07 10.75
C LEU A 16 -3.87 22.24 10.46
N LEU A 17 -2.68 22.77 10.78
CA LEU A 17 -1.43 22.00 10.67
C LEU A 17 -1.46 20.76 11.56
N SER A 18 -1.93 20.92 12.81
CA SER A 18 -2.10 19.79 13.72
C SER A 18 -3.07 18.72 13.20
N HIS A 19 -4.14 19.12 12.53
CA HIS A 19 -5.07 18.18 11.91
C HIS A 19 -4.42 17.41 10.76
N TYR A 20 -3.55 18.04 9.97
CA TYR A 20 -2.80 17.38 8.91
C TYR A 20 -1.77 16.38 9.48
N GLU A 21 -1.00 16.79 10.49
CA GLU A 21 0.02 15.96 11.12
C GLU A 21 -0.56 14.72 11.84
N ASN A 22 -1.77 14.87 12.39
CA ASN A 22 -2.48 13.77 13.08
C ASN A 22 -3.41 12.95 12.16
N GLY A 23 -3.44 13.25 10.85
CA GLY A 23 -4.29 12.54 9.89
C GLY A 23 -5.80 12.76 10.08
N VAL A 24 -6.20 13.79 10.85
CA VAL A 24 -7.61 14.18 11.04
C VAL A 24 -8.21 14.82 9.79
N ARG A 25 -7.34 15.46 9.00
CA ARG A 25 -7.69 16.08 7.71
C ARG A 25 -6.60 15.79 6.69
N GLU A 26 -7.02 15.60 5.44
CA GLU A 26 -6.09 15.49 4.33
C GLU A 26 -5.74 16.89 3.78
N PRO A 27 -4.43 17.17 3.58
CA PRO A 27 -4.01 18.43 2.94
C PRO A 27 -4.28 18.36 1.43
N GLY A 28 -4.71 19.49 0.87
CA GLY A 28 -4.78 19.64 -0.58
C GLY A 28 -3.39 19.76 -1.24
N LEU A 29 -3.31 19.50 -2.55
CA LEU A 29 -2.05 19.50 -3.31
C LEU A 29 -1.26 20.80 -3.18
N ALA A 30 -1.92 21.95 -3.20
CA ALA A 30 -1.28 23.26 -3.03
C ALA A 30 -0.55 23.38 -1.68
N PHE A 31 -1.09 22.77 -0.62
CA PHE A 31 -0.43 22.73 0.68
C PHE A 31 0.76 21.76 0.67
N VAL A 32 0.60 20.56 0.06
CA VAL A 32 1.68 19.58 -0.07
C VAL A 32 2.88 20.19 -0.77
N THR A 33 2.67 20.89 -1.89
CA THR A 33 3.73 21.60 -2.62
C THR A 33 4.43 22.64 -1.75
N LYS A 34 3.68 23.46 -1.01
CA LYS A 34 4.26 24.44 -0.07
C LYS A 34 5.07 23.76 1.04
N ALA A 35 4.56 22.67 1.59
CA ALA A 35 5.25 21.91 2.64
C ALA A 35 6.55 21.29 2.11
N CYS A 36 6.55 20.72 0.91
CA CYS A 36 7.76 20.21 0.26
C CYS A 36 8.84 21.29 0.14
N ASN A 37 8.47 22.46 -0.35
CA ASN A 37 9.39 23.58 -0.49
C ASN A 37 9.88 24.10 0.87
N TYR A 38 8.99 24.22 1.85
CA TYR A 38 9.33 24.72 3.20
C TYR A 38 10.31 23.79 3.94
N TYR A 39 10.07 22.49 3.88
CA TYR A 39 10.92 21.50 4.54
C TYR A 39 12.10 21.05 3.69
N ASN A 40 12.21 21.54 2.47
CA ASN A 40 13.21 21.14 1.47
C ASN A 40 13.26 19.60 1.31
N VAL A 41 12.10 19.03 1.03
CA VAL A 41 11.92 17.58 0.83
C VAL A 41 11.15 17.34 -0.45
N SER A 42 11.36 16.18 -1.07
CA SER A 42 10.57 15.76 -2.22
C SER A 42 9.12 15.47 -1.82
N ALA A 43 8.18 15.58 -2.76
CA ALA A 43 6.80 15.16 -2.54
C ALA A 43 6.72 13.67 -2.19
N ASP A 44 7.58 12.85 -2.79
CA ASP A 44 7.68 11.43 -2.50
C ASP A 44 8.10 11.14 -1.05
N PHE A 45 9.02 11.95 -0.51
CA PHE A 45 9.41 11.84 0.90
C PHE A 45 8.27 12.27 1.83
N LEU A 46 7.64 13.42 1.55
CA LEU A 46 6.55 13.93 2.38
C LEU A 46 5.33 13.00 2.39
N LEU A 47 5.05 12.36 1.26
CA LEU A 47 3.96 11.39 1.10
C LEU A 47 4.37 9.98 1.52
N GLY A 48 5.57 9.82 2.06
CA GLY A 48 6.06 8.55 2.55
C GLY A 48 6.37 7.53 1.46
N ARG A 49 6.69 7.96 0.24
CA ARG A 49 6.98 7.08 -0.91
C ARG A 49 8.47 6.77 -1.09
N THR A 50 9.32 7.52 -0.43
CA THR A 50 10.77 7.28 -0.35
C THR A 50 11.29 7.61 1.04
N LEU A 51 12.36 6.94 1.47
CA LEU A 51 13.08 7.25 2.70
C LEU A 51 14.15 8.33 2.48
N SER A 52 14.49 8.63 1.23
CA SER A 52 15.45 9.68 0.89
C SER A 52 14.75 11.04 0.83
N ARG A 53 15.29 12.02 1.57
CA ARG A 53 14.81 13.41 1.51
C ARG A 53 14.97 14.01 0.12
N ASP A 54 16.03 13.61 -0.57
CA ASP A 54 16.39 14.07 -1.92
C ASP A 54 15.90 13.10 -3.01
N GLY A 55 15.01 12.15 -2.65
CA GLY A 55 14.54 11.08 -3.52
C GLY A 55 13.94 11.57 -4.81
N THR A 56 13.93 10.73 -5.83
CA THR A 56 13.39 10.97 -7.17
C THR A 56 12.05 11.69 -7.08
N THR A 57 12.02 12.95 -7.46
CA THR A 57 10.82 13.80 -7.46
C THR A 57 9.83 13.25 -8.48
N ILE A 58 8.68 12.77 -8.04
CA ILE A 58 7.50 12.84 -8.90
C ILE A 58 7.15 14.32 -8.98
N ALA A 59 7.10 14.87 -10.18
CA ALA A 59 6.68 16.25 -10.36
C ALA A 59 5.30 16.43 -9.72
N ALA A 60 5.09 17.55 -9.01
CA ALA A 60 3.80 17.85 -8.38
C ALA A 60 2.65 17.85 -9.40
N GLU A 61 2.97 18.12 -10.68
CA GLU A 61 2.09 18.05 -11.82
C GLU A 61 1.59 16.63 -12.11
N GLU A 62 2.45 15.62 -12.02
CA GLU A 62 2.04 14.21 -12.19
C GLU A 62 1.07 13.76 -11.09
N LEU A 63 1.24 14.25 -9.85
CA LEU A 63 0.29 14.00 -8.76
C LEU A 63 -1.06 14.71 -9.01
N TYR A 64 -1.03 15.89 -9.60
CA TYR A 64 -2.22 16.65 -9.93
C TYR A 64 -3.03 15.95 -11.04
N ASP A 65 -2.37 15.48 -12.09
CA ASP A 65 -3.03 14.79 -13.21
C ASP A 65 -3.76 13.53 -12.74
N TYR A 66 -3.15 12.74 -11.84
CA TYR A 66 -3.79 11.53 -11.28
C TYR A 66 -5.00 11.83 -10.39
N SER A 67 -5.01 12.93 -9.66
CA SER A 67 -6.12 13.29 -8.78
C SER A 67 -7.29 13.95 -9.53
N THR A 68 -7.03 14.49 -10.73
CA THR A 68 -8.00 15.23 -11.56
C THR A 68 -8.51 14.44 -12.76
N GLU A 69 -8.00 13.23 -13.01
CA GLU A 69 -8.55 12.35 -14.06
C GLU A 69 -10.07 12.19 -13.90
N LYS A 70 -10.80 12.41 -15.00
CA LYS A 70 -12.28 12.43 -15.02
C LYS A 70 -12.91 11.16 -14.44
N ASP A 71 -12.22 10.02 -14.54
CA ASP A 71 -12.71 8.71 -14.10
C ASP A 71 -12.11 8.26 -12.74
N ASN A 72 -11.38 9.15 -12.05
CA ASN A 72 -10.84 8.84 -10.73
C ASN A 72 -11.94 9.02 -9.67
N VAL A 73 -12.59 7.93 -9.28
CA VAL A 73 -13.61 7.91 -8.22
C VAL A 73 -13.07 8.30 -6.84
N LEU A 74 -11.73 8.32 -6.65
CA LEU A 74 -11.07 8.82 -5.44
C LEU A 74 -10.78 10.33 -5.52
N HIS A 75 -11.51 11.02 -6.37
CA HIS A 75 -11.38 12.44 -6.65
C HIS A 75 -11.35 13.27 -5.35
N GLY A 76 -10.29 14.04 -5.18
CA GLY A 76 -10.07 14.86 -3.98
C GLY A 76 -9.29 14.20 -2.84
N SER A 77 -9.00 12.88 -2.90
CA SER A 77 -8.14 12.20 -1.93
C SER A 77 -6.83 11.75 -2.57
N ILE A 78 -5.81 12.58 -2.47
CA ILE A 78 -4.45 12.27 -2.97
C ILE A 78 -3.91 10.99 -2.30
N MET A 79 -4.11 10.85 -0.98
CA MET A 79 -3.62 9.69 -0.23
C MET A 79 -4.29 8.39 -0.66
N ALA A 80 -5.60 8.40 -0.92
CA ALA A 80 -6.32 7.22 -1.41
C ALA A 80 -5.83 6.81 -2.81
N THR A 81 -5.65 7.78 -3.70
CA THR A 81 -5.11 7.55 -5.05
C THR A 81 -3.70 6.98 -5.00
N LEU A 82 -2.83 7.53 -4.15
CA LEU A 82 -1.47 7.04 -3.96
C LEU A 82 -1.45 5.62 -3.39
N ASN A 83 -2.23 5.34 -2.35
CA ASN A 83 -2.31 3.99 -1.76
C ASN A 83 -2.76 2.96 -2.79
N LYS A 84 -3.75 3.29 -3.63
CA LYS A 84 -4.17 2.44 -4.76
C LYS A 84 -3.00 2.18 -5.71
N LYS A 85 -2.29 3.24 -6.14
CA LYS A 85 -1.13 3.13 -7.06
C LYS A 85 -0.01 2.28 -6.47
N LEU A 86 0.35 2.53 -5.19
CA LEU A 86 1.37 1.74 -4.48
C LEU A 86 1.03 0.24 -4.47
N LEU A 87 -0.23 -0.10 -4.15
CA LEU A 87 -0.68 -1.50 -4.13
C LEU A 87 -0.60 -2.13 -5.52
N VAL A 88 -1.15 -1.48 -6.55
CA VAL A 88 -1.16 -2.01 -7.92
C VAL A 88 0.26 -2.23 -8.43
N ASN A 89 1.14 -1.25 -8.25
CA ASN A 89 2.54 -1.34 -8.68
C ASN A 89 3.28 -2.47 -7.95
N SER A 90 3.10 -2.57 -6.63
CA SER A 90 3.79 -3.58 -5.81
C SER A 90 3.32 -5.00 -6.14
N ILE A 91 2.02 -5.18 -6.38
CA ILE A 91 1.48 -6.47 -6.84
C ILE A 91 2.06 -6.83 -8.21
N GLY A 92 2.17 -5.87 -9.13
CA GLY A 92 2.79 -6.07 -10.43
C GLY A 92 4.23 -6.57 -10.33
N VAL A 93 5.06 -5.91 -9.50
CA VAL A 93 6.45 -6.34 -9.25
C VAL A 93 6.50 -7.73 -8.63
N LEU A 94 5.64 -8.02 -7.64
CA LEU A 94 5.59 -9.33 -6.99
C LEU A 94 5.31 -10.45 -8.00
N PHE A 95 4.30 -10.29 -8.86
CA PHE A 95 3.94 -11.30 -9.85
C PHE A 95 5.00 -11.46 -10.94
N ASP A 96 5.68 -10.39 -11.34
CA ASP A 96 6.79 -10.48 -12.28
C ASP A 96 7.99 -11.24 -11.68
N LEU A 97 8.35 -10.96 -10.43
CA LEU A 97 9.38 -11.71 -9.71
C LEU A 97 9.02 -13.19 -9.56
N LEU A 98 7.77 -13.50 -9.22
CA LEU A 98 7.27 -14.88 -9.15
C LEU A 98 7.29 -15.56 -10.52
N GLY A 99 6.88 -14.83 -11.57
CA GLY A 99 6.95 -15.31 -12.95
C GLY A 99 8.36 -15.72 -13.37
N LYS A 100 9.37 -14.94 -12.96
CA LYS A 100 10.80 -15.23 -13.23
C LYS A 100 11.31 -16.49 -12.50
N THR A 101 10.67 -16.90 -11.41
CA THR A 101 10.98 -18.20 -10.78
C THR A 101 10.46 -19.39 -11.59
N GLY A 102 9.44 -19.20 -12.43
CA GLY A 102 8.74 -20.26 -13.15
C GLY A 102 7.90 -21.20 -12.27
N ARG A 103 7.80 -20.95 -10.96
CA ARG A 103 7.10 -21.82 -10.00
C ARG A 103 5.61 -21.51 -9.99
N LYS A 104 4.84 -22.26 -10.76
CA LYS A 104 3.38 -22.06 -10.93
C LYS A 104 2.61 -22.16 -9.62
N GLU A 105 3.00 -23.09 -8.73
CA GLU A 105 2.36 -23.29 -7.44
C GLU A 105 2.49 -22.05 -6.55
N ALA A 106 3.65 -21.38 -6.53
CA ALA A 106 3.85 -20.15 -5.78
C ALA A 106 3.03 -19.00 -6.39
N ILE A 107 2.97 -18.90 -7.72
CA ILE A 107 2.17 -17.89 -8.42
C ILE A 107 0.68 -18.04 -8.07
N ASN A 108 0.17 -19.27 -8.14
CA ASN A 108 -1.23 -19.57 -7.85
C ASN A 108 -1.57 -19.29 -6.38
N ALA A 109 -0.74 -19.75 -5.44
CA ALA A 109 -0.96 -19.49 -4.01
C ALA A 109 -0.93 -17.99 -3.68
N ALA A 110 -0.03 -17.21 -4.28
CA ALA A 110 -0.02 -15.75 -4.13
C ALA A 110 -1.30 -15.11 -4.71
N ALA A 111 -1.77 -15.58 -5.87
CA ALA A 111 -3.00 -15.10 -6.49
C ALA A 111 -4.23 -15.43 -5.62
N ASP A 112 -4.31 -16.63 -5.08
CA ASP A 112 -5.40 -17.08 -4.20
C ASP A 112 -5.44 -16.27 -2.90
N TYR A 113 -4.28 -16.04 -2.27
CA TYR A 113 -4.16 -15.22 -1.07
C TYR A 113 -4.67 -13.79 -1.30
N LEU A 114 -4.16 -13.13 -2.34
CA LEU A 114 -4.56 -11.76 -2.69
C LEU A 114 -6.02 -11.69 -3.15
N GLY A 115 -6.48 -12.69 -3.91
CA GLY A 115 -7.87 -12.83 -4.32
C GLY A 115 -8.81 -12.94 -3.12
N THR A 116 -8.45 -13.77 -2.12
CA THR A 116 -9.23 -13.90 -0.87
C THR A 116 -9.21 -12.60 -0.05
N ALA A 117 -8.09 -11.87 -0.03
CA ALA A 117 -8.03 -10.56 0.61
C ALA A 117 -9.00 -9.54 -0.03
N VAL A 118 -8.99 -9.46 -1.37
CA VAL A 118 -9.94 -8.61 -2.13
C VAL A 118 -11.39 -9.05 -1.88
N TYR A 119 -11.66 -10.35 -1.98
CA TYR A 119 -12.97 -10.93 -1.70
C TYR A 119 -13.49 -10.53 -0.32
N LYS A 120 -12.66 -10.63 0.73
CA LYS A 120 -13.02 -10.24 2.09
C LYS A 120 -13.39 -8.76 2.18
N MET A 121 -12.53 -7.88 1.65
CA MET A 121 -12.77 -6.43 1.71
C MET A 121 -14.01 -6.05 0.93
N PHE A 122 -14.18 -6.58 -0.28
CA PHE A 122 -15.35 -6.33 -1.10
C PHE A 122 -16.63 -6.81 -0.41
N ARG A 123 -16.63 -8.01 0.18
CA ARG A 123 -17.81 -8.55 0.85
C ARG A 123 -18.20 -7.74 2.09
N HIS A 124 -17.24 -7.26 2.87
CA HIS A 124 -17.54 -6.35 3.98
C HIS A 124 -18.15 -5.04 3.48
N LEU A 125 -17.62 -4.45 2.41
CA LEU A 125 -18.17 -3.26 1.77
C LEU A 125 -19.60 -3.51 1.27
N TYR A 126 -19.81 -4.63 0.56
CA TYR A 126 -21.13 -5.03 0.03
C TYR A 126 -22.18 -5.16 1.14
N ARG A 127 -21.81 -5.71 2.28
CA ARG A 127 -22.70 -5.85 3.44
C ARG A 127 -22.98 -4.53 4.16
N ALA A 128 -22.06 -3.58 4.10
CA ALA A 128 -22.17 -2.29 4.79
C ALA A 128 -23.24 -1.37 4.22
N ASP A 129 -23.64 -1.54 2.96
CA ASP A 129 -24.70 -0.77 2.34
C ASP A 129 -26.12 -1.22 2.72
N GLY A 130 -26.24 -2.25 3.59
CA GLY A 130 -27.51 -2.80 4.04
C GLY A 130 -28.11 -3.83 3.07
N SER A 131 -27.44 -4.21 2.00
CA SER A 131 -27.86 -5.28 1.11
C SER A 131 -27.99 -6.60 1.90
N LYS A 132 -29.17 -7.19 1.89
CA LYS A 132 -29.44 -8.46 2.56
C LYS A 132 -29.29 -9.66 1.63
N ASN A 133 -29.26 -9.42 0.33
CA ASN A 133 -29.12 -10.49 -0.66
C ASN A 133 -27.64 -10.77 -0.89
N GLU A 134 -27.17 -11.93 -0.40
CA GLU A 134 -25.81 -12.40 -0.55
C GLU A 134 -25.69 -13.52 -1.62
N ASP A 135 -26.66 -13.67 -2.49
CA ASP A 135 -26.64 -14.69 -3.57
C ASP A 135 -25.47 -14.51 -4.53
N PHE A 136 -24.87 -13.33 -4.53
CA PHE A 136 -23.64 -13.04 -5.26
C PHE A 136 -22.42 -13.83 -4.73
N PHE A 137 -22.45 -14.28 -3.47
CA PHE A 137 -21.34 -14.96 -2.84
C PHE A 137 -21.63 -16.45 -2.60
N SER A 138 -20.78 -17.32 -3.16
CA SER A 138 -20.91 -18.78 -2.98
C SER A 138 -20.63 -19.26 -1.55
N VAL A 139 -19.80 -18.54 -0.78
CA VAL A 139 -19.55 -18.87 0.62
C VAL A 139 -20.74 -18.36 1.48
N PRO A 140 -21.44 -19.24 2.24
CA PRO A 140 -22.54 -18.82 3.08
C PRO A 140 -22.12 -17.72 4.09
N ALA A 141 -23.03 -16.76 4.35
CA ALA A 141 -22.78 -15.64 5.26
C ALA A 141 -22.31 -16.09 6.65
N ARG A 142 -22.90 -17.15 7.20
CA ARG A 142 -22.51 -17.71 8.50
C ARG A 142 -21.06 -18.19 8.52
N GLN A 143 -20.63 -18.88 7.47
CA GLN A 143 -19.25 -19.38 7.36
C GLN A 143 -18.26 -18.22 7.14
N PHE A 144 -18.63 -17.24 6.33
CA PHE A 144 -17.80 -16.03 6.15
C PHE A 144 -17.59 -15.30 7.47
N MET A 145 -18.66 -15.10 8.25
CA MET A 145 -18.59 -14.46 9.59
C MET A 145 -17.82 -15.30 10.60
N ALA A 146 -17.80 -16.63 10.46
CA ALA A 146 -16.98 -17.53 11.27
C ALA A 146 -15.49 -17.49 10.92
N GLY A 147 -15.09 -16.72 9.90
CA GLY A 147 -13.69 -16.48 9.56
C GLY A 147 -13.10 -17.45 8.54
N VAL A 148 -13.94 -18.20 7.78
CA VAL A 148 -13.44 -19.18 6.79
C VAL A 148 -12.48 -18.55 5.77
N ALA A 149 -12.76 -17.33 5.32
CA ALA A 149 -11.88 -16.64 4.39
C ALA A 149 -10.52 -16.25 5.03
N THR A 150 -10.49 -16.01 6.35
CA THR A 150 -9.21 -15.79 7.05
C THR A 150 -8.43 -17.11 7.19
N ALA A 151 -9.10 -18.21 7.47
CA ALA A 151 -8.49 -19.53 7.51
C ALA A 151 -7.92 -19.92 6.13
N ASP A 152 -8.66 -19.63 5.04
CA ASP A 152 -8.20 -19.84 3.67
C ASP A 152 -6.92 -19.05 3.37
N MET A 153 -6.83 -17.78 3.78
CA MET A 153 -5.60 -16.99 3.62
C MET A 153 -4.40 -17.61 4.35
N ILE A 154 -4.59 -18.14 5.55
CA ILE A 154 -3.53 -18.82 6.31
C ILE A 154 -3.08 -20.09 5.56
N CYS A 155 -4.03 -20.88 5.04
CA CYS A 155 -3.71 -22.07 4.26
C CYS A 155 -2.97 -21.75 2.96
N THR A 156 -3.41 -20.72 2.23
CA THR A 156 -2.75 -20.31 0.97
C THR A 156 -1.38 -19.70 1.22
N GLU A 157 -1.18 -19.00 2.34
CA GLU A 157 0.15 -18.52 2.75
C GLU A 157 1.10 -19.69 3.03
N ALA A 158 0.62 -20.72 3.72
CA ALA A 158 1.41 -21.94 3.97
C ALA A 158 1.78 -22.64 2.64
N GLN A 159 0.84 -22.78 1.72
CA GLN A 159 1.10 -23.35 0.38
C GLN A 159 2.13 -22.53 -0.40
N TYR A 160 2.06 -21.20 -0.32
CA TYR A 160 3.04 -20.31 -0.93
C TYR A 160 4.45 -20.53 -0.38
N VAL A 161 4.58 -20.59 0.94
CA VAL A 161 5.88 -20.86 1.61
C VAL A 161 6.42 -22.23 1.24
N ASP A 162 5.56 -23.27 1.23
CA ASP A 162 5.96 -24.63 0.84
C ASP A 162 6.41 -24.70 -0.62
N ALA A 163 5.72 -24.01 -1.53
CA ALA A 163 6.11 -23.95 -2.94
C ALA A 163 7.48 -23.29 -3.14
N LEU A 164 7.77 -22.20 -2.40
CA LEU A 164 9.08 -21.55 -2.43
C LEU A 164 10.17 -22.45 -1.81
N ALA A 165 9.88 -23.12 -0.71
CA ALA A 165 10.80 -24.05 -0.08
C ALA A 165 11.15 -25.23 -1.00
N ALA A 166 10.16 -25.76 -1.74
CA ALA A 166 10.38 -26.78 -2.77
C ALA A 166 11.29 -26.25 -3.89
N HIS A 167 11.07 -25.02 -4.35
CA HIS A 167 11.90 -24.38 -5.37
C HIS A 167 13.37 -24.27 -4.92
N VAL A 168 13.61 -23.90 -3.67
CA VAL A 168 14.97 -23.88 -3.08
C VAL A 168 15.60 -25.29 -3.08
N LYS A 169 14.85 -26.32 -2.65
CA LYS A 169 15.35 -27.71 -2.60
C LYS A 169 15.71 -28.23 -3.99
N GLU A 170 14.97 -27.85 -5.02
CA GLU A 170 15.21 -28.20 -6.42
C GLU A 170 16.33 -27.35 -7.06
N LYS A 171 17.01 -26.50 -6.28
CA LYS A 171 18.03 -25.55 -6.74
C LYS A 171 17.51 -24.62 -7.85
N GLY A 172 16.24 -24.24 -7.76
CA GLY A 172 15.63 -23.30 -8.66
C GLY A 172 16.26 -21.91 -8.54
N ASN A 173 16.28 -21.18 -9.64
CA ASN A 173 16.84 -19.84 -9.68
C ASN A 173 15.82 -18.82 -9.18
N PHE A 174 16.26 -17.92 -8.30
CA PHE A 174 15.51 -16.72 -7.94
C PHE A 174 16.04 -15.52 -8.73
N PRO A 175 15.16 -14.61 -9.15
CA PRO A 175 15.61 -13.33 -9.69
C PRO A 175 16.40 -12.55 -8.63
N PRO A 176 17.37 -11.71 -9.03
CA PRO A 176 18.08 -10.88 -8.08
C PRO A 176 17.11 -9.87 -7.42
N MET A 177 17.06 -9.88 -6.07
CA MET A 177 16.12 -9.08 -5.26
C MET A 177 16.84 -8.05 -4.38
N HIS A 178 18.14 -7.82 -4.58
CA HIS A 178 18.85 -6.74 -3.91
C HIS A 178 18.47 -5.37 -4.51
N ASN A 179 18.65 -4.31 -3.73
CA ASN A 179 18.15 -2.98 -4.05
C ASN A 179 18.53 -2.50 -5.46
N ASP A 180 19.80 -2.63 -5.84
CA ASP A 180 20.30 -2.14 -7.13
C ASP A 180 19.62 -2.87 -8.30
N ALA A 181 19.47 -4.19 -8.21
CA ALA A 181 18.81 -4.97 -9.25
C ALA A 181 17.30 -4.68 -9.34
N LEU A 182 16.63 -4.47 -8.21
CA LEU A 182 15.21 -4.10 -8.21
C LEU A 182 15.01 -2.70 -8.80
N MET A 183 15.90 -1.76 -8.49
CA MET A 183 15.87 -0.41 -9.04
C MET A 183 16.10 -0.41 -10.55
N GLU A 184 17.07 -1.20 -11.04
CA GLU A 184 17.38 -1.32 -12.46
C GLU A 184 16.26 -2.01 -13.25
N ASN A 185 15.72 -3.12 -12.72
CA ASN A 185 14.71 -3.92 -13.43
C ASN A 185 13.30 -3.35 -13.36
N TYR A 186 13.00 -2.52 -12.35
CA TYR A 186 11.65 -1.97 -12.11
C TYR A 186 11.68 -0.46 -11.88
N PRO A 187 12.22 0.34 -12.81
CA PRO A 187 12.28 1.79 -12.64
C PRO A 187 10.87 2.35 -12.43
N GLY A 188 10.70 3.20 -11.42
CA GLY A 188 9.38 3.76 -11.04
C GLY A 188 8.46 2.84 -10.23
N LEU A 189 8.54 1.51 -10.38
CA LEU A 189 7.74 0.56 -9.60
C LEU A 189 8.43 0.15 -8.30
N TYR A 190 9.75 0.10 -8.30
CA TYR A 190 10.59 -0.26 -7.16
C TYR A 190 10.28 0.60 -5.92
N GLN A 191 10.14 1.91 -6.11
CA GLN A 191 9.80 2.83 -5.02
C GLN A 191 8.44 2.49 -4.38
N SER A 192 7.46 2.09 -5.19
CA SER A 192 6.16 1.67 -4.69
C SER A 192 6.26 0.43 -3.81
N LEU A 193 7.06 -0.56 -4.23
CA LEU A 193 7.30 -1.79 -3.46
C LEU A 193 7.99 -1.47 -2.13
N LEU A 194 9.06 -0.69 -2.13
CA LEU A 194 9.75 -0.28 -0.90
C LEU A 194 8.82 0.43 0.06
N GLN A 195 7.98 1.31 -0.44
CA GLN A 195 7.05 2.07 0.38
C GLN A 195 5.98 1.19 1.03
N ILE A 196 5.43 0.21 0.28
CA ILE A 196 4.51 -0.79 0.86
C ILE A 196 5.21 -1.58 1.97
N ILE A 197 6.43 -2.04 1.74
CA ILE A 197 7.21 -2.80 2.74
C ILE A 197 7.41 -1.95 4.00
N HIS A 198 7.88 -0.72 3.83
CA HIS A 198 8.14 0.19 4.95
C HIS A 198 6.86 0.54 5.73
N ASN A 199 5.84 1.06 5.05
CA ASN A 199 4.60 1.49 5.68
C ASN A 199 3.89 0.33 6.39
N THR A 200 3.92 -0.87 5.80
CA THR A 200 3.31 -2.05 6.41
C THR A 200 4.10 -2.49 7.63
N GLY A 201 5.44 -2.53 7.55
CA GLY A 201 6.31 -2.87 8.67
C GLY A 201 6.10 -1.93 9.86
N GLU A 202 6.14 -0.62 9.63
CA GLU A 202 5.89 0.39 10.66
C GLU A 202 4.50 0.28 11.30
N ARG A 203 3.49 0.03 10.48
CA ARG A 203 2.11 -0.17 10.98
C ARG A 203 2.00 -1.42 11.84
N VAL A 204 2.60 -2.53 11.42
CA VAL A 204 2.59 -3.79 12.17
C VAL A 204 3.33 -3.61 13.49
N ASN A 205 4.54 -3.03 13.47
CA ASN A 205 5.32 -2.77 14.67
C ASN A 205 4.54 -1.93 15.68
N ARG A 206 3.96 -0.81 15.26
CA ARG A 206 3.15 0.04 16.15
C ARG A 206 1.96 -0.68 16.77
N ARG A 207 1.30 -1.58 16.02
CA ARG A 207 0.17 -2.38 16.56
C ARG A 207 0.63 -3.39 17.59
N MET A 208 1.78 -4.01 17.39
CA MET A 208 2.35 -4.99 18.32
C MET A 208 2.87 -4.31 19.59
N GLU A 209 3.49 -3.14 19.49
CA GLU A 209 3.94 -2.35 20.65
C GLU A 209 2.77 -1.88 21.52
N ILE A 210 1.66 -1.46 20.93
CA ILE A 210 0.46 -1.05 21.67
C ILE A 210 -0.14 -2.22 22.48
N GLN A 211 -0.02 -3.46 22.02
CA GLN A 211 -0.47 -4.64 22.73
C GLN A 211 0.44 -5.03 23.89
N ASN A 212 1.70 -4.69 23.83
CA ASN A 212 2.68 -4.95 24.91
C ASN A 212 2.61 -3.91 26.04
N GLN A 213 1.87 -2.81 25.88
CA GLN A 213 1.69 -1.74 26.89
C GLN A 213 0.35 -1.81 27.64
N LYS A 214 -0.47 -2.82 27.37
CA LYS A 214 -1.76 -3.09 28.07
C LYS A 214 -1.68 -4.35 28.89
#